data_e675b9a846573e31e0b8f61968bfcc55
#
_entry.id   e675b9a846573e31e0b8f61968bfcc55
#
_cell.length_a   1.000
_cell.length_b   1.000
_cell.length_c   1.000
_cell.angle_alpha   90.00
_cell.angle_beta   90.00
_cell.angle_gamma   90.00
#
_symmetry.space_group_name_H-M   'P 1'
#
loop_
_entity.id
_entity.type
_entity.pdbx_description
1 polymer ?
#
loop_
_entity_poly.entity_id
_entity_poly.type
_entity_poly.pdbx_seq_one_letter_code
_entity_poly.pdbx_strand_id
1 'polypeptide(L)'
;MSIQSLLHGIDQLSKSVGHAFAWCIVILTLGTSYEVFVRYVLNDPTSWAFDMSYILYGALFLMSGAYALSRNAHVRGDIFFRLMPPRVQGRLELVLYIFFFFPGVIALMYSGWSYAMDSMRIGEVSVNSPIGVPIWQLKLIIPAAGALLALQGVAEMLRCIVCIRTGEWPARLHDVEEMETEILHQLEDEKRMGHDAALPGDSK
;
A
#
# COMPACT_ATOMS: atom_id res chain seq x y z
N MET A 1 23.17 2.86 -15.14
CA MET A 1 21.73 2.83 -14.81
C MET A 1 21.31 4.25 -14.46
N SER A 2 20.30 4.78 -15.12
CA SER A 2 19.77 6.10 -14.74
C SER A 2 19.02 5.98 -13.40
N ILE A 3 19.04 7.04 -12.60
CA ILE A 3 18.29 7.09 -11.31
C ILE A 3 16.82 6.72 -11.54
N GLN A 4 16.24 7.17 -12.64
CA GLN A 4 14.87 6.85 -13.03
C GLN A 4 14.61 5.36 -13.23
N SER A 5 15.56 4.62 -13.83
CA SER A 5 15.44 3.17 -14.01
C SER A 5 15.45 2.42 -12.68
N LEU A 6 16.25 2.88 -11.71
CA LEU A 6 16.27 2.31 -10.36
C LEU A 6 14.94 2.55 -9.62
N LEU A 7 14.45 3.80 -9.64
CA LEU A 7 13.17 4.17 -9.03
C LEU A 7 12.01 3.35 -9.60
N HIS A 8 11.99 3.21 -10.93
CA HIS A 8 10.98 2.41 -11.64
C HIS A 8 11.01 0.92 -11.24
N GLY A 9 12.21 0.36 -11.07
CA GLY A 9 12.39 -1.03 -10.63
C GLY A 9 11.85 -1.26 -9.22
N ILE A 10 12.09 -0.33 -8.29
CA ILE A 10 11.60 -0.43 -6.91
C ILE A 10 10.06 -0.30 -6.87
N ASP A 11 9.50 0.65 -7.62
CA ASP A 11 8.04 0.82 -7.74
C ASP A 11 7.37 -0.41 -8.32
N GLN A 12 7.98 -1.00 -9.36
CA GLN A 12 7.44 -2.22 -9.99
C GLN A 12 7.47 -3.42 -9.03
N LEU A 13 8.51 -3.54 -8.21
CA LEU A 13 8.56 -4.55 -7.15
C LEU A 13 7.44 -4.36 -6.15
N SER A 14 7.29 -3.15 -5.59
CA SER A 14 6.24 -2.80 -4.63
C SER A 14 4.84 -3.05 -5.22
N LYS A 15 4.63 -2.69 -6.49
CA LYS A 15 3.41 -2.96 -7.25
C LYS A 15 3.14 -4.46 -7.36
N SER A 16 4.12 -5.24 -7.77
CA SER A 16 3.96 -6.69 -7.98
C SER A 16 3.62 -7.40 -6.67
N VAL A 17 4.30 -7.06 -5.59
CA VAL A 17 4.03 -7.60 -4.25
C VAL A 17 2.64 -7.17 -3.77
N GLY A 18 2.30 -5.89 -3.88
CA GLY A 18 0.97 -5.39 -3.49
C GLY A 18 -0.16 -6.10 -4.22
N HIS A 19 -0.05 -6.29 -5.55
CA HIS A 19 -1.05 -7.03 -6.34
C HIS A 19 -1.13 -8.51 -5.96
N ALA A 20 0.02 -9.17 -5.69
CA ALA A 20 0.02 -10.57 -5.27
C ALA A 20 -0.74 -10.75 -3.94
N PHE A 21 -0.49 -9.88 -2.96
CA PHE A 21 -1.17 -9.93 -1.68
C PHE A 21 -2.62 -9.39 -1.73
N ALA A 22 -3.00 -8.59 -2.72
CA ALA A 22 -4.38 -8.18 -2.92
C ALA A 22 -5.33 -9.38 -3.13
N TRP A 23 -4.86 -10.51 -3.68
CA TRP A 23 -5.64 -11.73 -3.79
C TRP A 23 -6.05 -12.33 -2.44
N CYS A 24 -5.33 -12.00 -1.36
CA CYS A 24 -5.71 -12.41 -0.01
C CYS A 24 -7.12 -11.93 0.36
N ILE A 25 -7.58 -10.76 -0.16
CA ILE A 25 -8.94 -10.27 0.13
C ILE A 25 -10.01 -11.16 -0.50
N VAL A 26 -9.76 -11.69 -1.70
CA VAL A 26 -10.69 -12.59 -2.37
C VAL A 26 -10.81 -13.90 -1.60
N ILE A 27 -9.66 -14.48 -1.22
CA ILE A 27 -9.61 -15.72 -0.42
C ILE A 27 -10.26 -15.49 0.94
N LEU A 28 -9.98 -14.36 1.60
CA LEU A 28 -10.59 -13.96 2.87
C LEU A 28 -12.11 -13.88 2.76
N THR A 29 -12.63 -13.20 1.73
CA THR A 29 -14.05 -13.01 1.51
C THR A 29 -14.75 -14.35 1.27
N LEU A 30 -14.20 -15.21 0.40
CA LEU A 30 -14.76 -16.53 0.14
C LEU A 30 -14.69 -17.44 1.37
N GLY A 31 -13.57 -17.44 2.09
CA GLY A 31 -13.38 -18.22 3.31
C GLY A 31 -14.33 -17.80 4.43
N THR A 32 -14.50 -16.50 4.63
CA THR A 32 -15.44 -15.96 5.63
C THR A 32 -16.89 -16.27 5.25
N SER A 33 -17.25 -16.14 3.96
CA SER A 33 -18.60 -16.47 3.48
C SER A 33 -18.90 -17.96 3.66
N TYR A 34 -17.93 -18.82 3.38
CA TYR A 34 -18.03 -20.27 3.63
C TYR A 34 -18.24 -20.56 5.12
N GLU A 35 -17.43 -19.95 6.02
CA GLU A 35 -17.56 -20.13 7.45
C GLU A 35 -18.94 -19.71 7.97
N VAL A 36 -19.47 -18.56 7.51
CA VAL A 36 -20.80 -18.09 7.87
C VAL A 36 -21.86 -19.10 7.45
N PHE A 37 -21.76 -19.64 6.23
CA PHE A 37 -22.71 -20.65 5.75
C PHE A 37 -22.65 -21.94 6.61
N VAL A 38 -21.46 -22.48 6.84
CA VAL A 38 -21.27 -23.72 7.61
C VAL A 38 -21.73 -23.54 9.04
N ARG A 39 -21.42 -22.40 9.66
CA ARG A 39 -21.79 -22.08 11.04
C ARG A 39 -23.29 -21.95 11.24
N TYR A 40 -24.00 -21.23 10.35
CA TYR A 40 -25.40 -20.89 10.56
C TYR A 40 -26.39 -21.85 9.86
N VAL A 41 -26.00 -22.48 8.76
CA VAL A 41 -26.86 -23.40 8.01
C VAL A 41 -26.64 -24.83 8.45
N LEU A 42 -25.35 -25.23 8.60
CA LEU A 42 -25.00 -26.61 8.95
C LEU A 42 -24.82 -26.81 10.46
N ASN A 43 -24.77 -25.72 11.26
CA ASN A 43 -24.48 -25.74 12.70
C ASN A 43 -23.16 -26.47 13.05
N ASP A 44 -22.17 -26.42 12.16
CA ASP A 44 -20.85 -27.05 12.29
C ASP A 44 -19.72 -26.02 12.09
N PRO A 45 -19.49 -25.11 13.05
CA PRO A 45 -18.52 -24.04 12.91
C PRO A 45 -17.10 -24.59 12.73
N THR A 46 -16.38 -24.04 11.74
CA THR A 46 -15.00 -24.48 11.48
C THR A 46 -14.05 -23.91 12.55
N SER A 47 -13.07 -24.70 12.95
CA SER A 47 -12.10 -24.33 13.97
C SER A 47 -10.89 -23.55 13.44
N TRP A 48 -10.74 -23.42 12.11
CA TRP A 48 -9.59 -22.79 11.44
C TRP A 48 -9.91 -21.44 10.78
N ALA A 49 -11.17 -21.16 10.48
CA ALA A 49 -11.55 -19.99 9.65
C ALA A 49 -11.16 -18.65 10.27
N PHE A 50 -11.25 -18.55 11.61
CA PHE A 50 -10.84 -17.32 12.31
C PHE A 50 -9.35 -17.05 12.12
N ASP A 51 -8.50 -18.05 12.33
CA ASP A 51 -7.05 -17.89 12.19
C ASP A 51 -6.64 -17.59 10.75
N MET A 52 -7.24 -18.27 9.76
CA MET A 52 -7.00 -17.98 8.35
C MET A 52 -7.40 -16.55 7.99
N SER A 53 -8.54 -16.07 8.49
CA SER A 53 -8.99 -14.70 8.27
C SER A 53 -8.00 -13.69 8.85
N TYR A 54 -7.55 -13.91 10.06
CA TYR A 54 -6.57 -13.07 10.75
C TYR A 54 -5.23 -13.05 10.00
N ILE A 55 -4.72 -14.21 9.56
CA ILE A 55 -3.45 -14.32 8.82
C ILE A 55 -3.55 -13.63 7.46
N LEU A 56 -4.61 -13.88 6.69
CA LEU A 56 -4.79 -13.30 5.36
C LEU A 56 -4.96 -11.78 5.43
N TYR A 57 -5.75 -11.29 6.40
CA TYR A 57 -5.92 -9.85 6.61
C TYR A 57 -4.62 -9.17 7.03
N GLY A 58 -3.89 -9.75 7.99
CA GLY A 58 -2.61 -9.22 8.44
C GLY A 58 -1.56 -9.21 7.31
N ALA A 59 -1.49 -10.28 6.52
CA ALA A 59 -0.59 -10.37 5.37
C ALA A 59 -0.92 -9.30 4.31
N LEU A 60 -2.20 -9.17 3.93
CA LEU A 60 -2.67 -8.16 2.99
C LEU A 60 -2.29 -6.76 3.48
N PHE A 61 -2.64 -6.42 4.71
CA PHE A 61 -2.42 -5.09 5.27
C PHE A 61 -0.93 -4.71 5.32
N LEU A 62 -0.09 -5.61 5.83
CA LEU A 62 1.34 -5.34 5.97
C LEU A 62 2.05 -5.22 4.62
N MET A 63 1.75 -6.12 3.68
CA MET A 63 2.46 -6.16 2.39
C MET A 63 1.97 -5.10 1.41
N SER A 64 0.76 -4.56 1.58
CA SER A 64 0.26 -3.44 0.76
C SER A 64 0.88 -2.09 1.11
N GLY A 65 1.52 -1.94 2.29
CA GLY A 65 2.08 -0.68 2.75
C GLY A 65 3.12 -0.07 1.80
N ALA A 66 4.05 -0.87 1.28
CA ALA A 66 5.05 -0.41 0.32
C ALA A 66 4.43 0.02 -1.02
N TYR A 67 3.40 -0.70 -1.48
CA TYR A 67 2.63 -0.33 -2.66
C TYR A 67 1.89 0.99 -2.46
N ALA A 68 1.22 1.17 -1.32
CA ALA A 68 0.56 2.44 -0.99
C ALA A 68 1.55 3.61 -0.97
N LEU A 69 2.77 3.39 -0.43
CA LEU A 69 3.83 4.40 -0.43
C LEU A 69 4.29 4.74 -1.86
N SER A 70 4.45 3.73 -2.74
CA SER A 70 4.86 3.94 -4.13
C SER A 70 3.86 4.76 -4.95
N ARG A 71 2.57 4.72 -4.55
CA ARG A 71 1.44 5.43 -5.19
C ARG A 71 1.12 6.77 -4.57
N ASN A 72 1.92 7.23 -3.63
CA ASN A 72 1.61 8.45 -2.89
C ASN A 72 0.25 8.43 -2.17
N ALA A 73 -0.26 7.23 -1.89
CA ALA A 73 -1.58 7.02 -1.30
C ALA A 73 -1.62 7.19 0.23
N HIS A 74 -0.53 7.64 0.84
CA HIS A 74 -0.54 8.00 2.26
C HIS A 74 -1.17 9.37 2.46
N VAL A 75 -2.07 9.44 3.45
CA VAL A 75 -2.70 10.71 3.84
C VAL A 75 -1.64 11.70 4.27
N ARG A 76 -1.52 12.78 3.51
CA ARG A 76 -0.66 13.93 3.81
C ARG A 76 -1.51 15.09 4.27
N GLY A 77 -0.93 16.04 4.97
CA GLY A 77 -1.59 17.33 5.26
C GLY A 77 -1.62 18.22 4.02
N ASP A 78 -2.29 17.77 2.95
CA ASP A 78 -2.22 18.34 1.60
C ASP A 78 -2.55 19.83 1.54
N ILE A 79 -3.44 20.32 2.41
CA ILE A 79 -3.87 21.73 2.43
C ILE A 79 -2.67 22.66 2.62
N PHE A 80 -1.78 22.35 3.57
CA PHE A 80 -0.59 23.16 3.82
C PHE A 80 0.56 22.83 2.86
N PHE A 81 0.66 21.56 2.46
CA PHE A 81 1.73 21.07 1.60
C PHE A 81 1.65 21.66 0.19
N ARG A 82 0.46 21.74 -0.40
CA ARG A 82 0.22 22.32 -1.74
C ARG A 82 0.53 23.81 -1.82
N LEU A 83 0.51 24.54 -0.69
CA LEU A 83 0.84 25.98 -0.65
C LEU A 83 2.36 26.23 -0.72
N MET A 84 3.19 25.22 -0.53
CA MET A 84 4.64 25.35 -0.50
C MET A 84 5.24 25.13 -1.89
N PRO A 85 6.35 25.84 -2.25
CA PRO A 85 7.06 25.55 -3.49
C PRO A 85 7.69 24.13 -3.45
N PRO A 86 7.80 23.44 -4.60
CA PRO A 86 8.25 22.02 -4.65
C PRO A 86 9.57 21.74 -3.93
N ARG A 87 10.52 22.68 -3.99
CA ARG A 87 11.81 22.55 -3.27
C ARG A 87 11.65 22.51 -1.75
N VAL A 88 10.68 23.23 -1.20
CA VAL A 88 10.40 23.26 0.25
C VAL A 88 9.69 21.97 0.63
N GLN A 89 8.73 21.52 -0.18
CA GLN A 89 8.07 20.23 -0.01
C GLN A 89 9.10 19.09 0.05
N GLY A 90 10.01 19.02 -0.92
CA GLY A 90 11.05 17.99 -0.96
C GLY A 90 11.98 18.01 0.26
N ARG A 91 12.33 19.21 0.78
CA ARG A 91 13.15 19.30 2.01
C ARG A 91 12.40 18.81 3.24
N LEU A 92 11.14 19.22 3.38
CA LEU A 92 10.30 18.81 4.50
C LEU A 92 10.12 17.28 4.50
N GLU A 93 9.77 16.70 3.36
CA GLU A 93 9.63 15.25 3.24
C GLU A 93 10.93 14.52 3.53
N LEU A 94 12.05 15.00 3.01
CA LEU A 94 13.35 14.37 3.27
C LEU A 94 13.66 14.32 4.78
N VAL A 95 13.39 15.42 5.51
CA VAL A 95 13.57 15.45 6.97
C VAL A 95 12.63 14.45 7.65
N LEU A 96 11.35 14.38 7.25
CA LEU A 96 10.39 13.45 7.82
C LEU A 96 10.80 11.99 7.53
N TYR A 97 11.29 11.68 6.33
CA TYR A 97 11.81 10.35 6.02
C TYR A 97 12.98 9.96 6.92
N ILE A 98 13.97 10.85 7.11
CA ILE A 98 15.18 10.55 7.89
C ILE A 98 14.87 10.41 9.39
N PHE A 99 14.08 11.31 9.96
CA PHE A 99 13.91 11.40 11.42
C PHE A 99 12.72 10.61 11.95
N PHE A 100 11.70 10.33 11.13
CA PHE A 100 10.49 9.64 11.59
C PHE A 100 10.29 8.31 10.86
N PHE A 101 10.33 8.31 9.54
CA PHE A 101 10.01 7.11 8.76
C PHE A 101 11.07 6.01 8.95
N PHE A 102 12.34 6.31 8.67
CA PHE A 102 13.40 5.29 8.78
C PHE A 102 13.61 4.76 10.20
N PRO A 103 13.66 5.58 11.26
CA PRO A 103 13.74 5.05 12.61
C PRO A 103 12.57 4.13 12.96
N GLY A 104 11.34 4.50 12.55
CA GLY A 104 10.16 3.67 12.76
C GLY A 104 10.22 2.34 12.00
N VAL A 105 10.60 2.37 10.72
CA VAL A 105 10.71 1.16 9.89
C VAL A 105 11.86 0.25 10.37
N ILE A 106 13.00 0.81 10.75
CA ILE A 106 14.13 0.04 11.31
C ILE A 106 13.73 -0.61 12.63
N ALA A 107 13.04 0.12 13.51
CA ALA A 107 12.54 -0.43 14.76
C ALA A 107 11.52 -1.57 14.49
N LEU A 108 10.63 -1.39 13.51
CA LEU A 108 9.69 -2.43 13.08
C LEU A 108 10.41 -3.68 12.58
N MET A 109 11.44 -3.52 11.75
CA MET A 109 12.22 -4.63 11.22
C MET A 109 12.96 -5.37 12.34
N TYR A 110 13.64 -4.63 13.21
CA TYR A 110 14.43 -5.23 14.31
C TYR A 110 13.54 -5.97 15.30
N SER A 111 12.52 -5.31 15.82
CA SER A 111 11.57 -5.92 16.76
C SER A 111 10.75 -7.04 16.10
N GLY A 112 10.33 -6.85 14.85
CA GLY A 112 9.60 -7.86 14.08
C GLY A 112 10.42 -9.11 13.82
N TRP A 113 11.72 -8.95 13.56
CA TRP A 113 12.64 -10.08 13.38
C TRP A 113 12.77 -10.91 14.65
N SER A 114 13.07 -10.26 15.79
CA SER A 114 13.17 -10.94 17.08
C SER A 114 11.88 -11.65 17.44
N TYR A 115 10.74 -10.98 17.25
CA TYR A 115 9.41 -11.53 17.53
C TYR A 115 9.09 -12.75 16.67
N ALA A 116 9.44 -12.72 15.38
CA ALA A 116 9.25 -13.85 14.47
C ALA A 116 10.15 -15.04 14.81
N MET A 117 11.44 -14.77 15.12
CA MET A 117 12.40 -15.81 15.47
C MET A 117 12.05 -16.51 16.77
N ASP A 118 11.62 -15.78 17.79
CA ASP A 118 11.20 -16.38 19.06
C ASP A 118 9.94 -17.24 18.88
N SER A 119 8.97 -16.74 18.11
CA SER A 119 7.77 -17.49 17.76
C SER A 119 8.08 -18.79 17.01
N MET A 120 9.03 -18.73 16.06
CA MET A 120 9.46 -19.91 15.30
C MET A 120 10.21 -20.92 16.18
N ARG A 121 11.06 -20.46 17.11
CA ARG A 121 11.82 -21.33 18.04
C ARG A 121 10.91 -22.13 18.97
N ILE A 122 9.84 -21.52 19.48
CA ILE A 122 8.89 -22.19 20.38
C ILE A 122 7.80 -22.96 19.63
N GLY A 123 7.75 -22.86 18.27
CA GLY A 123 6.69 -23.48 17.48
C GLY A 123 5.32 -22.90 17.82
N GLU A 124 5.23 -21.57 17.96
CA GLU A 124 4.03 -20.89 18.46
C GLU A 124 2.83 -21.15 17.55
N VAL A 125 1.74 -21.53 18.18
CA VAL A 125 0.45 -21.78 17.52
C VAL A 125 -0.62 -20.81 18.03
N SER A 126 -1.68 -20.62 17.26
CA SER A 126 -2.79 -19.77 17.63
C SER A 126 -3.48 -20.28 18.90
N VAL A 127 -3.77 -19.34 19.79
CA VAL A 127 -4.58 -19.59 20.99
C VAL A 127 -6.08 -19.51 20.72
N ASN A 128 -6.46 -19.05 19.53
CA ASN A 128 -7.87 -18.82 19.18
C ASN A 128 -8.55 -20.05 18.59
N SER A 129 -7.78 -21.04 18.18
CA SER A 129 -8.29 -22.23 17.51
C SER A 129 -7.73 -23.49 18.16
N PRO A 130 -8.57 -24.52 18.36
CA PRO A 130 -8.15 -25.80 18.94
C PRO A 130 -7.24 -26.63 18.02
N ILE A 131 -7.19 -26.30 16.73
CA ILE A 131 -6.30 -26.98 15.74
C ILE A 131 -4.83 -26.59 15.95
N GLY A 132 -4.55 -25.41 16.54
CA GLY A 132 -3.19 -24.95 16.72
C GLY A 132 -2.52 -24.51 15.42
N VAL A 133 -3.16 -23.61 14.67
CA VAL A 133 -2.59 -23.06 13.43
C VAL A 133 -1.28 -22.32 13.75
N PRO A 134 -0.17 -22.61 13.06
CA PRO A 134 1.10 -21.91 13.30
C PRO A 134 0.99 -20.43 12.92
N ILE A 135 1.40 -19.53 13.81
CA ILE A 135 1.32 -18.06 13.59
C ILE A 135 2.67 -17.41 13.31
N TRP A 136 3.77 -18.15 13.42
CA TRP A 136 5.12 -17.62 13.15
C TRP A 136 5.28 -17.13 11.70
N GLN A 137 4.55 -17.70 10.73
CA GLN A 137 4.57 -17.25 9.33
C GLN A 137 4.06 -15.81 9.20
N LEU A 138 2.96 -15.46 9.87
CA LEU A 138 2.44 -14.10 9.88
C LEU A 138 3.45 -13.14 10.53
N LYS A 139 4.12 -13.56 11.60
CA LYS A 139 5.14 -12.76 12.26
C LYS A 139 6.34 -12.49 11.37
N LEU A 140 6.74 -13.44 10.51
CA LEU A 140 7.79 -13.23 9.50
C LEU A 140 7.41 -12.21 8.43
N ILE A 141 6.13 -12.02 8.16
CA ILE A 141 5.67 -10.99 7.23
C ILE A 141 5.99 -9.58 7.75
N ILE A 142 6.04 -9.37 9.07
CA ILE A 142 6.32 -8.05 9.67
C ILE A 142 7.70 -7.51 9.25
N PRO A 143 8.82 -8.21 9.47
CA PRO A 143 10.12 -7.71 9.03
C PRO A 143 10.25 -7.69 7.50
N ALA A 144 9.59 -8.61 6.78
CA ALA A 144 9.58 -8.59 5.32
C ALA A 144 8.87 -7.34 4.77
N ALA A 145 7.71 -6.99 5.31
CA ALA A 145 7.00 -5.76 4.96
C ALA A 145 7.81 -4.52 5.34
N GLY A 146 8.49 -4.53 6.51
CA GLY A 146 9.42 -3.49 6.90
C GLY A 146 10.57 -3.31 5.91
N ALA A 147 11.13 -4.39 5.40
CA ALA A 147 12.19 -4.34 4.37
C ALA A 147 11.70 -3.74 3.04
N LEU A 148 10.50 -4.11 2.60
CA LEU A 148 9.88 -3.52 1.40
C LEU A 148 9.58 -2.03 1.60
N LEU A 149 9.06 -1.65 2.78
CA LEU A 149 8.84 -0.25 3.14
C LEU A 149 10.15 0.54 3.17
N ALA A 150 11.22 -0.01 3.76
CA ALA A 150 12.53 0.63 3.77
C ALA A 150 13.06 0.85 2.34
N LEU A 151 12.93 -0.16 1.48
CA LEU A 151 13.37 -0.07 0.08
C LEU A 151 12.58 1.01 -0.66
N GLN A 152 11.25 1.05 -0.51
CA GLN A 152 10.41 2.08 -1.10
C GLN A 152 10.70 3.47 -0.50
N GLY A 153 10.96 3.56 0.81
CA GLY A 153 11.38 4.80 1.47
C GLY A 153 12.68 5.37 0.90
N VAL A 154 13.65 4.51 0.56
CA VAL A 154 14.87 4.95 -0.14
C VAL A 154 14.54 5.54 -1.51
N ALA A 155 13.63 4.93 -2.27
CA ALA A 155 13.18 5.48 -3.55
C ALA A 155 12.53 6.86 -3.38
N GLU A 156 11.68 7.03 -2.36
CA GLU A 156 11.06 8.32 -2.06
C GLU A 156 12.08 9.38 -1.63
N MET A 157 13.07 9.03 -0.81
CA MET A 157 14.19 9.95 -0.48
C MET A 157 14.96 10.39 -1.72
N LEU A 158 15.24 9.49 -2.66
CA LEU A 158 15.89 9.86 -3.92
C LEU A 158 15.02 10.82 -4.74
N ARG A 159 13.70 10.62 -4.77
CA ARG A 159 12.75 11.56 -5.40
C ARG A 159 12.79 12.94 -4.74
N CYS A 160 12.79 12.99 -3.42
CA CYS A 160 12.94 14.25 -2.69
C CYS A 160 14.23 14.99 -3.06
N ILE A 161 15.36 14.27 -3.15
CA ILE A 161 16.66 14.86 -3.54
C ILE A 161 16.62 15.40 -4.97
N VAL A 162 16.02 14.67 -5.90
CA VAL A 162 15.84 15.13 -7.29
C VAL A 162 14.95 16.37 -7.32
N CYS A 163 13.81 16.36 -6.62
CA CYS A 163 12.91 17.53 -6.53
C CYS A 163 13.60 18.78 -5.95
N ILE A 164 14.43 18.61 -4.92
CA ILE A 164 15.19 19.74 -4.34
C ILE A 164 16.14 20.35 -5.37
N ARG A 165 16.77 19.51 -6.21
CA ARG A 165 17.76 19.95 -7.22
C ARG A 165 17.10 20.55 -8.45
N THR A 166 16.07 19.89 -8.99
CA THR A 166 15.40 20.32 -10.23
C THR A 166 14.32 21.36 -10.00
N GLY A 167 13.62 21.29 -8.87
CA GLY A 167 12.43 22.11 -8.57
C GLY A 167 11.13 21.47 -9.05
N GLU A 168 11.18 20.25 -9.58
CA GLU A 168 10.05 19.49 -10.09
C GLU A 168 10.06 18.08 -9.51
N TRP A 169 8.88 17.53 -9.22
CA TRP A 169 8.75 16.16 -8.76
C TRP A 169 8.98 15.17 -9.92
N PRO A 170 9.82 14.15 -9.73
CA PRO A 170 9.97 13.09 -10.74
C PRO A 170 8.65 12.37 -10.96
N ALA A 171 8.33 12.08 -12.23
CA ALA A 171 7.15 11.31 -12.59
C ALA A 171 7.13 9.94 -11.90
N ARG A 172 5.98 9.55 -11.35
CA ARG A 172 5.72 8.23 -10.78
C ARG A 172 5.02 7.35 -11.81
N LEU A 173 5.01 6.04 -11.61
CA LEU A 173 4.35 5.09 -12.52
C LEU A 173 2.86 5.37 -12.71
N HIS A 174 2.17 5.80 -11.67
CA HIS A 174 0.82 6.34 -11.64
C HIS A 174 0.61 7.01 -10.28
N ASP A 175 0.44 8.29 -10.23
CA ASP A 175 0.02 8.99 -9.02
C ASP A 175 -1.51 8.87 -8.87
N VAL A 176 -2.00 8.71 -7.65
CA VAL A 176 -3.45 8.69 -7.40
C VAL A 176 -4.06 10.04 -7.75
N GLU A 177 -3.29 11.14 -7.53
CA GLU A 177 -3.71 12.50 -7.91
C GLU A 177 -3.78 12.68 -9.43
N GLU A 178 -2.85 12.08 -10.20
CA GLU A 178 -2.90 12.13 -11.67
C GLU A 178 -4.15 11.42 -12.21
N MET A 179 -4.51 10.26 -11.65
CA MET A 179 -5.73 9.55 -12.05
C MET A 179 -7.00 10.35 -11.73
N GLU A 180 -7.07 11.01 -10.58
CA GLU A 180 -8.20 11.85 -10.22
C GLU A 180 -8.35 13.04 -11.18
N THR A 181 -7.23 13.69 -11.51
CA THR A 181 -7.19 14.81 -12.46
C THR A 181 -7.57 14.36 -13.86
N GLU A 182 -7.09 13.21 -14.30
CA GLU A 182 -7.40 12.63 -15.61
C GLU A 182 -8.88 12.24 -15.73
N ILE A 183 -9.47 11.66 -14.68
CA ILE A 183 -10.91 11.37 -14.62
C ILE A 183 -11.74 12.66 -14.65
N LEU A 184 -11.31 13.69 -13.91
CA LEU A 184 -12.00 14.99 -13.94
C LEU A 184 -11.96 15.63 -15.33
N HIS A 185 -10.82 15.60 -16.01
CA HIS A 185 -10.71 16.07 -17.40
C HIS A 185 -11.59 15.27 -18.37
N GLN A 186 -11.65 13.95 -18.25
CA GLN A 186 -12.53 13.12 -19.06
C GLN A 186 -14.01 13.47 -18.84
N LEU A 187 -14.42 13.66 -17.59
CA LEU A 187 -15.80 14.08 -17.25
C LEU A 187 -16.13 15.49 -17.75
N GLU A 188 -15.18 16.41 -17.76
CA GLU A 188 -15.37 17.74 -18.32
C GLU A 188 -15.48 17.70 -19.83
N ASP A 189 -14.70 16.90 -20.51
CA ASP A 189 -14.75 16.71 -21.97
C ASP A 189 -16.06 16.02 -22.40
N GLU A 190 -16.52 15.00 -21.66
CA GLU A 190 -17.85 14.39 -21.90
C GLU A 190 -18.99 15.39 -21.72
N LYS A 191 -18.93 16.24 -20.70
CA LYS A 191 -19.93 17.29 -20.48
C LYS A 191 -19.92 18.33 -21.60
N ARG A 192 -18.75 18.71 -22.10
CA ARG A 192 -18.62 19.63 -23.25
C ARG A 192 -19.22 19.02 -24.51
N MET A 193 -18.86 17.79 -24.85
CA MET A 193 -19.39 17.08 -26.02
C MET A 193 -20.92 16.87 -25.93
N GLY A 194 -21.43 16.55 -24.74
CA GLY A 194 -22.88 16.43 -24.51
C GLY A 194 -23.62 17.77 -24.62
N HIS A 195 -22.99 18.88 -24.26
CA HIS A 195 -23.56 20.22 -24.37
C HIS A 195 -23.60 20.69 -25.85
N ASP A 196 -22.53 20.45 -26.61
CA ASP A 196 -22.42 20.80 -28.02
C ASP A 196 -23.38 19.96 -28.89
N ALA A 197 -23.65 18.70 -28.50
CA ALA A 197 -24.64 17.85 -29.17
C ALA A 197 -26.10 18.25 -28.87
N ALA A 198 -26.34 19.00 -27.77
CA ALA A 198 -27.66 19.45 -27.37
C ALA A 198 -28.05 20.84 -27.92
N LEU A 199 -27.14 21.54 -28.59
CA LEU A 199 -27.45 22.82 -29.25
C LEU A 199 -28.13 22.50 -30.60
N PRO A 200 -29.42 22.86 -30.80
CA PRO A 200 -30.07 22.69 -32.09
C PRO A 200 -29.39 23.60 -33.12
N GLY A 201 -28.89 22.98 -34.17
CA GLY A 201 -28.32 23.71 -35.29
C GLY A 201 -29.29 24.75 -35.80
N ASP A 202 -28.91 26.03 -35.71
CA ASP A 202 -29.58 27.14 -36.38
C ASP A 202 -29.51 26.89 -37.90
N SER A 203 -30.54 26.27 -38.41
CA SER A 203 -30.79 26.18 -39.85
C SER A 203 -31.30 27.53 -40.34
N LYS A 204 -30.44 28.27 -41.00
CA LYS A 204 -30.84 29.27 -41.98
C LYS A 204 -30.75 28.68 -43.37
#